data_639b43b7129c07ab1302c9ee079dd83a
#
_entry.id   639b43b7129c07ab1302c9ee079dd83a
#
_cell.length_a   1.000
_cell.length_b   1.000
_cell.length_c   1.000
_cell.angle_alpha   90.00
_cell.angle_beta   90.00
_cell.angle_gamma   90.00
#
_symmetry.space_group_name_H-M   'P 1'
#
loop_
_entity.id
_entity.type
_entity.pdbx_description
1 polymer ?
#
loop_
_entity_poly.entity_id
_entity_poly.type
_entity_poly.pdbx_seq_one_letter_code
_entity_poly.pdbx_strand_id
1 'polypeptide(L)'
;VAVRRQRQMCIRDRFDLIKETSKSSPDGIISAYKDNAAIIEGSKVERLNLNESNEYEFKEDNLNSTIKVETHNHPTAISPYPGASTGSGGEIRDEGATGRGAKPKIGLVGFNVSNLRIPNLLRSWEKNELKPSRIASPLDIMIEAPIGAAAFNNEFGRPSTLGYFRCFETDFDNNKAFGYHKPIMLAGGIGEVR
;
A
#
# COMPACT_ATOMS: atom_id res chain seq x y z
N VAL A 1 2.23 30.65 -11.34
CA VAL A 1 0.95 30.12 -11.88
C VAL A 1 1.22 29.13 -13.01
N ALA A 2 2.11 29.40 -13.95
CA ALA A 2 2.42 28.51 -15.09
C ALA A 2 3.00 27.15 -14.63
N VAL A 3 3.97 27.15 -13.70
CA VAL A 3 4.60 25.92 -13.16
C VAL A 3 3.59 25.02 -12.42
N ARG A 4 2.61 25.60 -11.73
CA ARG A 4 1.52 24.83 -11.10
C ARG A 4 0.59 24.18 -12.12
N ARG A 5 0.25 24.88 -13.20
CA ARG A 5 -0.57 24.34 -14.30
C ARG A 5 0.14 23.22 -15.04
N GLN A 6 1.43 23.38 -15.30
CA GLN A 6 2.24 22.36 -15.98
C GLN A 6 2.40 21.08 -15.13
N ARG A 7 2.59 21.22 -13.80
CA ARG A 7 2.60 20.07 -12.89
C ARG A 7 1.25 19.35 -12.83
N GLN A 8 0.14 20.08 -12.83
CA GLN A 8 -1.21 19.49 -12.86
C GLN A 8 -1.50 18.78 -14.20
N MET A 9 -1.08 19.34 -15.32
CA MET A 9 -1.20 18.68 -16.63
C MET A 9 -0.39 17.38 -16.66
N CYS A 10 0.90 17.41 -16.28
CA CYS A 10 1.73 16.21 -16.26
C CYS A 10 1.17 15.10 -15.35
N ILE A 11 0.53 15.44 -14.24
CA ILE A 11 -0.10 14.44 -13.35
C ILE A 11 -1.35 13.84 -14.03
N ARG A 12 -2.20 14.68 -14.63
CA ARG A 12 -3.39 14.21 -15.37
C ARG A 12 -3.01 13.31 -16.54
N ASP A 13 -2.03 13.71 -17.33
CA ASP A 13 -1.53 12.91 -18.45
C ASP A 13 -1.02 11.55 -17.99
N ARG A 14 -0.33 11.47 -16.84
CA ARG A 14 0.14 10.21 -16.27
C ARG A 14 -1.01 9.32 -15.81
N PHE A 15 -2.03 9.86 -15.15
CA PHE A 15 -3.20 9.10 -14.77
C PHE A 15 -3.97 8.59 -15.99
N ASP A 16 -4.08 9.40 -17.02
CA ASP A 16 -4.75 8.99 -18.25
C ASP A 16 -3.97 7.88 -18.95
N LEU A 17 -2.64 7.95 -19.00
CA LEU A 17 -1.77 6.88 -19.52
C LEU A 17 -1.92 5.59 -18.72
N ILE A 18 -1.97 5.66 -17.38
CA ILE A 18 -2.18 4.49 -16.53
C ILE A 18 -3.56 3.87 -16.78
N LYS A 19 -4.61 4.69 -16.87
CA LYS A 19 -5.97 4.22 -17.16
C LYS A 19 -6.10 3.65 -18.56
N GLU A 20 -5.32 4.14 -19.52
CA GLU A 20 -5.32 3.65 -20.89
C GLU A 20 -4.87 2.18 -20.98
N THR A 21 -3.99 1.72 -20.09
CA THR A 21 -3.58 0.32 -20.03
C THR A 21 -4.77 -0.62 -19.80
N SER A 22 -5.66 -0.25 -18.87
CA SER A 22 -6.88 -1.03 -18.60
C SER A 22 -7.90 -0.97 -19.73
N LYS A 23 -7.92 0.10 -20.51
CA LYS A 23 -8.80 0.23 -21.68
C LYS A 23 -8.28 -0.56 -22.88
N SER A 24 -6.95 -0.56 -23.06
CA SER A 24 -6.29 -1.25 -24.17
C SER A 24 -6.25 -2.76 -23.99
N SER A 25 -6.23 -3.23 -22.72
CA SER A 25 -6.21 -4.65 -22.36
C SER A 25 -7.25 -4.90 -21.26
N PRO A 26 -8.54 -4.91 -21.60
CA PRO A 26 -9.61 -5.05 -20.62
C PRO A 26 -9.84 -6.48 -20.14
N ASP A 27 -9.28 -7.47 -20.82
CA ASP A 27 -9.50 -8.89 -20.53
C ASP A 27 -9.07 -9.23 -19.09
N GLY A 28 -9.94 -9.92 -18.37
CA GLY A 28 -9.74 -10.26 -16.97
C GLY A 28 -9.96 -9.10 -15.97
N ILE A 29 -10.30 -7.89 -16.42
CA ILE A 29 -10.61 -6.77 -15.53
C ILE A 29 -12.11 -6.66 -15.34
N ILE A 30 -12.60 -7.01 -14.15
CA ILE A 30 -14.03 -6.85 -13.81
C ILE A 30 -14.33 -5.41 -13.40
N SER A 31 -13.49 -4.82 -12.59
CA SER A 31 -13.64 -3.43 -12.15
C SER A 31 -12.28 -2.79 -11.86
N ALA A 32 -12.05 -1.61 -12.46
CA ALA A 32 -10.90 -0.77 -12.14
C ALA A 32 -11.30 0.70 -12.16
N TYR A 33 -10.75 1.50 -11.25
CA TYR A 33 -11.00 2.94 -11.13
C TYR A 33 -12.45 3.36 -10.87
N LYS A 34 -13.31 2.44 -10.41
CA LYS A 34 -14.72 2.70 -10.09
C LYS A 34 -14.98 2.63 -8.59
N ASP A 35 -14.18 1.89 -7.87
CA ASP A 35 -14.27 1.67 -6.43
C ASP A 35 -12.87 1.82 -5.81
N ASN A 36 -12.75 1.71 -4.50
CA ASN A 36 -11.49 1.83 -3.78
C ASN A 36 -10.55 0.64 -3.99
N ALA A 37 -11.06 -0.50 -4.47
CA ALA A 37 -10.27 -1.65 -4.89
C ALA A 37 -10.56 -2.01 -6.35
N ALA A 38 -9.59 -2.59 -7.03
CA ALA A 38 -9.79 -3.22 -8.33
C ALA A 38 -10.23 -4.67 -8.14
N ILE A 39 -11.01 -5.18 -9.11
CA ILE A 39 -11.44 -6.58 -9.16
C ILE A 39 -10.96 -7.16 -10.48
N ILE A 40 -10.22 -8.24 -10.39
CA ILE A 40 -9.78 -9.04 -11.55
C ILE A 40 -10.44 -10.41 -11.52
N GLU A 41 -10.65 -10.96 -12.71
CA GLU A 41 -11.20 -12.28 -12.90
C GLU A 41 -10.30 -13.33 -12.25
N GLY A 42 -10.92 -14.23 -11.52
CA GLY A 42 -10.27 -15.33 -10.85
C GLY A 42 -10.58 -16.67 -11.50
N SER A 43 -10.66 -17.70 -10.68
CA SER A 43 -10.85 -19.07 -11.14
C SER A 43 -12.10 -19.68 -10.53
N LYS A 44 -12.60 -20.73 -11.20
CA LYS A 44 -13.57 -21.64 -10.62
C LYS A 44 -12.88 -22.51 -9.58
N VAL A 45 -13.45 -22.56 -8.40
CA VAL A 45 -12.93 -23.31 -7.27
C VAL A 45 -14.05 -24.07 -6.57
N GLU A 46 -13.77 -25.25 -6.07
CA GLU A 46 -14.68 -25.95 -5.16
C GLU A 46 -14.46 -25.45 -3.74
N ARG A 47 -15.53 -25.06 -3.10
CA ARG A 47 -15.51 -24.56 -1.72
C ARG A 47 -16.50 -25.32 -0.85
N LEU A 48 -16.06 -25.55 0.39
CA LEU A 48 -16.94 -26.08 1.41
C LEU A 48 -17.88 -24.97 1.88
N ASN A 49 -19.17 -25.15 1.67
CA ASN A 49 -20.21 -24.21 2.05
C ASN A 49 -21.27 -24.93 2.89
N LEU A 50 -22.03 -24.17 3.69
CA LEU A 50 -23.24 -24.65 4.32
C LEU A 50 -24.38 -24.52 3.32
N ASN A 51 -25.14 -25.59 3.12
CA ASN A 51 -26.39 -25.59 2.36
C ASN A 51 -27.57 -25.09 3.22
N GLU A 52 -28.74 -25.01 2.64
CA GLU A 52 -29.96 -24.54 3.32
C GLU A 52 -30.36 -25.45 4.52
N SER A 53 -29.90 -26.69 4.54
CA SER A 53 -30.13 -27.66 5.63
C SER A 53 -29.07 -27.60 6.72
N ASN A 54 -28.15 -26.64 6.68
CA ASN A 54 -26.99 -26.53 7.57
C ASN A 54 -26.00 -27.71 7.50
N GLU A 55 -25.93 -28.37 6.37
CA GLU A 55 -24.95 -29.41 6.10
C GLU A 55 -23.82 -28.87 5.25
N TYR A 56 -22.61 -29.38 5.45
CA TYR A 56 -21.47 -29.01 4.63
C TYR A 56 -21.49 -29.71 3.29
N GLU A 57 -21.39 -28.92 2.22
CA GLU A 57 -21.27 -29.43 0.86
C GLU A 57 -20.16 -28.70 0.08
N PHE A 58 -19.53 -29.40 -0.86
CA PHE A 58 -18.66 -28.77 -1.82
C PHE A 58 -19.50 -28.17 -2.95
N LYS A 59 -19.27 -26.87 -3.19
CA LYS A 59 -19.95 -26.14 -4.27
C LYS A 59 -18.93 -25.42 -5.14
N GLU A 60 -19.06 -25.56 -6.45
CA GLU A 60 -18.29 -24.77 -7.41
C GLU A 60 -18.71 -23.30 -7.33
N ASP A 61 -17.72 -22.41 -7.25
CA ASP A 61 -17.90 -20.97 -7.15
C ASP A 61 -16.85 -20.24 -8.00
N ASN A 62 -17.20 -19.10 -8.56
CA ASN A 62 -16.26 -18.21 -9.22
C ASN A 62 -15.65 -17.28 -8.16
N LEU A 63 -14.36 -17.39 -7.97
CA LEU A 63 -13.64 -16.60 -6.98
C LEU A 63 -12.76 -15.57 -7.67
N ASN A 64 -13.20 -14.32 -7.65
CA ASN A 64 -12.44 -13.21 -8.20
C ASN A 64 -11.49 -12.64 -7.16
N SER A 65 -10.46 -11.94 -7.63
CA SER A 65 -9.46 -11.32 -6.75
C SER A 65 -9.67 -9.82 -6.66
N THR A 66 -9.65 -9.30 -5.44
CA THR A 66 -9.51 -7.86 -5.20
C THR A 66 -8.06 -7.48 -5.05
N ILE A 67 -7.70 -6.29 -5.50
CA ILE A 67 -6.37 -5.70 -5.33
C ILE A 67 -6.55 -4.25 -4.89
N LYS A 68 -5.93 -3.92 -3.76
CA LYS A 68 -5.92 -2.58 -3.19
C LYS A 68 -4.52 -2.17 -2.78
N VAL A 69 -4.12 -0.95 -3.11
CA VAL A 69 -2.91 -0.32 -2.58
C VAL A 69 -3.17 1.16 -2.36
N GLU A 70 -2.80 1.67 -1.19
CA GLU A 70 -2.86 3.08 -0.86
C GLU A 70 -1.62 3.54 -0.11
N THR A 71 -1.44 4.85 0.01
CA THR A 71 -0.34 5.44 0.78
C THR A 71 -0.85 6.04 2.09
N HIS A 72 -0.13 5.79 3.19
CA HIS A 72 -0.43 6.37 4.50
C HIS A 72 0.78 7.08 5.09
N ASN A 73 1.23 8.11 4.38
CA ASN A 73 2.55 8.73 4.56
C ASN A 73 2.65 9.60 5.81
N HIS A 74 1.72 10.55 5.98
CA HIS A 74 1.84 11.57 7.03
C HIS A 74 1.67 11.01 8.45
N PRO A 75 0.66 10.19 8.73
CA PRO A 75 0.51 9.57 10.05
C PRO A 75 1.72 8.69 10.41
N THR A 76 2.23 7.91 9.45
CA THR A 76 3.43 7.09 9.63
C THR A 76 4.68 7.93 9.89
N ALA A 77 4.77 9.11 9.27
CA ALA A 77 5.88 10.03 9.52
C ALA A 77 5.87 10.62 10.94
N ILE A 78 4.70 10.86 11.51
CA ILE A 78 4.55 11.50 12.83
C ILE A 78 4.65 10.46 13.96
N SER A 79 4.01 9.32 13.77
CA SER A 79 3.91 8.26 14.76
C SER A 79 3.95 6.91 14.04
N PRO A 80 5.16 6.34 13.85
CA PRO A 80 5.37 5.24 12.91
C PRO A 80 4.50 4.01 13.16
N TYR A 81 4.48 3.51 14.40
CA TYR A 81 3.70 2.32 14.75
C TYR A 81 2.19 2.52 14.53
N PRO A 82 1.51 3.48 15.21
CA PRO A 82 0.07 3.64 15.04
C PRO A 82 -0.29 4.17 13.65
N GLY A 83 0.58 4.98 13.03
CA GLY A 83 0.37 5.50 11.68
C GLY A 83 0.34 4.39 10.64
N ALA A 84 1.28 3.44 10.69
CA ALA A 84 1.29 2.31 9.78
C ALA A 84 0.17 1.30 10.10
N SER A 85 -0.14 1.09 11.37
CA SER A 85 -1.26 0.26 11.82
C SER A 85 -2.59 0.75 11.21
N THR A 86 -2.88 2.04 11.37
CA THR A 86 -4.11 2.62 10.80
C THR A 86 -4.11 2.65 9.28
N GLY A 87 -2.93 2.72 8.64
CA GLY A 87 -2.80 2.57 7.18
C GLY A 87 -3.25 1.20 6.70
N SER A 88 -2.79 0.13 7.35
CA SER A 88 -3.24 -1.24 7.06
C SER A 88 -4.73 -1.41 7.35
N GLY A 89 -5.24 -0.82 8.44
CA GLY A 89 -6.66 -0.86 8.78
C GLY A 89 -7.54 -0.16 7.75
N GLY A 90 -7.10 0.99 7.22
CA GLY A 90 -7.79 1.72 6.18
C GLY A 90 -7.89 0.92 4.87
N GLU A 91 -6.81 0.29 4.49
CA GLU A 91 -6.75 -0.57 3.30
C GLU A 91 -7.69 -1.79 3.44
N ILE A 92 -7.64 -2.48 4.58
CA ILE A 92 -8.53 -3.62 4.87
C ILE A 92 -10.01 -3.20 4.83
N ARG A 93 -10.32 -2.04 5.39
CA ARG A 93 -11.68 -1.48 5.37
C ARG A 93 -12.18 -1.27 3.94
N ASP A 94 -11.37 -0.67 3.10
CA ASP A 94 -11.74 -0.37 1.72
C ASP A 94 -11.88 -1.64 0.89
N GLU A 95 -10.99 -2.60 1.09
CA GLU A 95 -11.07 -3.90 0.44
C GLU A 95 -12.34 -4.65 0.90
N GLY A 96 -12.60 -4.69 2.20
CA GLY A 96 -13.77 -5.35 2.78
C GLY A 96 -15.10 -4.72 2.38
N ALA A 97 -15.12 -3.43 2.03
CA ALA A 97 -16.31 -2.71 1.57
C ALA A 97 -16.54 -2.84 0.05
N THR A 98 -15.65 -3.47 -0.69
CA THR A 98 -15.75 -3.59 -2.15
C THR A 98 -16.91 -4.49 -2.57
N GLY A 99 -17.80 -3.97 -3.42
CA GLY A 99 -18.95 -4.70 -3.94
C GLY A 99 -19.90 -5.19 -2.83
N ARG A 100 -20.09 -6.51 -2.75
CA ARG A 100 -20.90 -7.17 -1.68
C ARG A 100 -20.08 -7.47 -0.44
N GLY A 101 -18.86 -7.03 -0.39
CA GLY A 101 -17.87 -7.35 0.62
C GLY A 101 -16.85 -8.37 0.12
N ALA A 102 -15.60 -7.95 0.05
CA ALA A 102 -14.49 -8.83 -0.20
C ALA A 102 -13.93 -9.37 1.12
N LYS A 103 -13.21 -10.48 1.05
CA LYS A 103 -12.48 -11.05 2.19
C LYS A 103 -11.00 -10.81 2.00
N PRO A 104 -10.38 -9.86 2.73
CA PRO A 104 -8.93 -9.64 2.69
C PRO A 104 -8.17 -10.91 3.07
N LYS A 105 -7.19 -11.31 2.25
CA LYS A 105 -6.45 -12.57 2.42
C LYS A 105 -4.98 -12.38 2.66
N ILE A 106 -4.35 -11.47 1.93
CA ILE A 106 -2.92 -11.24 1.95
C ILE A 106 -2.66 -9.75 2.08
N GLY A 107 -1.84 -9.36 3.05
CA GLY A 107 -1.35 -8.01 3.23
C GLY A 107 0.00 -7.79 2.56
N LEU A 108 0.22 -6.57 2.10
CA LEU A 108 1.52 -6.08 1.68
C LEU A 108 1.80 -4.72 2.30
N VAL A 109 3.07 -4.45 2.59
CA VAL A 109 3.51 -3.13 3.06
C VAL A 109 4.81 -2.74 2.38
N GLY A 110 4.95 -1.46 2.08
CA GLY A 110 6.18 -0.92 1.51
C GLY A 110 6.58 0.36 2.22
N PHE A 111 7.87 0.51 2.49
CA PHE A 111 8.40 1.69 3.15
C PHE A 111 9.54 2.30 2.35
N ASN A 112 9.45 3.61 2.11
CA ASN A 112 10.53 4.40 1.54
C ASN A 112 10.86 5.52 2.51
N VAL A 113 12.12 5.62 2.90
CA VAL A 113 12.63 6.65 3.79
C VAL A 113 13.93 7.25 3.23
N SER A 114 14.39 8.37 3.79
CA SER A 114 15.73 8.88 3.55
C SER A 114 16.78 7.98 4.19
N ASN A 115 18.05 8.36 4.16
CA ASN A 115 19.14 7.58 4.76
C ASN A 115 18.91 7.30 6.24
N LEU A 116 19.21 6.09 6.68
CA LEU A 116 18.87 5.61 8.02
C LEU A 116 19.70 6.24 9.13
N ARG A 117 20.95 6.62 8.85
CA ARG A 117 21.90 7.19 9.81
C ARG A 117 22.00 6.35 11.09
N ILE A 118 22.27 5.05 10.89
CA ILE A 118 22.33 4.08 12.00
C ILE A 118 23.45 4.50 12.97
N PRO A 119 23.17 4.68 14.27
CA PRO A 119 24.18 5.04 15.26
C PRO A 119 25.37 4.08 15.23
N ASN A 120 26.57 4.62 15.28
CA ASN A 120 27.85 3.88 15.19
C ASN A 120 28.08 3.14 13.86
N LEU A 121 27.23 3.34 12.84
CA LEU A 121 27.38 2.74 11.51
C LEU A 121 27.08 3.75 10.40
N LEU A 122 27.42 5.02 10.60
CA LEU A 122 27.22 6.06 9.59
C LEU A 122 28.06 5.76 8.35
N ARG A 123 27.43 5.90 7.19
CA ARG A 123 28.08 5.76 5.90
C ARG A 123 28.67 7.09 5.43
N SER A 124 29.74 7.05 4.63
CA SER A 124 30.44 8.26 4.15
C SER A 124 29.55 9.22 3.33
N TRP A 125 28.48 8.71 2.74
CA TRP A 125 27.50 9.51 1.97
C TRP A 125 26.33 10.04 2.81
N GLU A 126 26.17 9.62 4.07
CA GLU A 126 25.10 10.08 4.95
C GLU A 126 25.48 11.40 5.60
N LYS A 127 24.84 12.47 5.15
CA LYS A 127 25.02 13.82 5.72
C LYS A 127 24.03 14.03 6.87
N ASN A 128 24.13 15.22 7.50
CA ASN A 128 23.19 15.62 8.53
C ASN A 128 21.74 15.55 8.04
N GLU A 129 20.86 15.09 8.90
CA GLU A 129 19.46 14.92 8.58
C GLU A 129 18.75 16.28 8.45
N LEU A 130 18.08 16.47 7.33
CA LEU A 130 17.24 17.64 7.04
C LEU A 130 15.77 17.27 7.15
N LYS A 131 15.24 17.16 8.35
CA LYS A 131 13.81 16.90 8.57
C LYS A 131 13.19 17.85 9.59
N PRO A 132 11.88 18.12 9.50
CA PRO A 132 11.15 18.78 10.58
C PRO A 132 11.20 17.95 11.87
N SER A 133 11.32 18.60 13.03
CA SER A 133 11.40 17.93 14.33
C SER A 133 10.21 17.02 14.66
N ARG A 134 9.04 17.32 14.07
CA ARG A 134 7.82 16.53 14.25
C ARG A 134 7.78 15.21 13.46
N ILE A 135 8.71 14.98 12.55
CA ILE A 135 8.81 13.74 11.79
C ILE A 135 9.78 12.81 12.49
N ALA A 136 9.39 11.56 12.71
CA ALA A 136 10.25 10.52 13.25
C ALA A 136 11.50 10.28 12.38
N SER A 137 12.55 9.75 12.96
CA SER A 137 13.74 9.44 12.18
C SER A 137 13.47 8.33 11.14
N PRO A 138 14.20 8.31 10.01
CA PRO A 138 14.07 7.21 9.04
C PRO A 138 14.28 5.83 9.67
N LEU A 139 15.19 5.74 10.63
CA LEU A 139 15.46 4.50 11.35
C LEU A 139 14.28 4.08 12.22
N ASP A 140 13.69 5.00 13.01
CA ASP A 140 12.53 4.71 13.84
C ASP A 140 11.32 4.27 12.99
N ILE A 141 11.12 4.93 11.83
CA ILE A 141 10.06 4.54 10.90
C ILE A 141 10.27 3.11 10.40
N MET A 142 11.51 2.76 10.03
CA MET A 142 11.82 1.41 9.52
C MET A 142 11.76 0.32 10.60
N ILE A 143 11.90 0.68 11.86
CA ILE A 143 11.79 -0.27 12.99
C ILE A 143 10.33 -0.42 13.41
N GLU A 144 9.64 0.67 13.66
CA GLU A 144 8.32 0.65 14.32
C GLU A 144 7.15 0.47 13.34
N ALA A 145 7.22 1.11 12.17
CA ALA A 145 6.09 1.12 11.25
C ALA A 145 5.74 -0.27 10.69
N PRO A 146 6.69 -1.13 10.31
CA PRO A 146 6.39 -2.49 9.88
C PRO A 146 5.71 -3.33 10.98
N ILE A 147 6.14 -3.14 12.24
CA ILE A 147 5.54 -3.83 13.39
C ILE A 147 4.08 -3.38 13.57
N GLY A 148 3.82 -2.07 13.47
CA GLY A 148 2.47 -1.53 13.56
C GLY A 148 1.54 -2.05 12.45
N ALA A 149 2.01 -2.07 11.22
CA ALA A 149 1.26 -2.62 10.09
C ALA A 149 1.00 -4.14 10.27
N ALA A 150 2.01 -4.89 10.69
CA ALA A 150 1.90 -6.32 10.94
C ALA A 150 0.93 -6.63 12.09
N ALA A 151 0.95 -5.85 13.18
CA ALA A 151 0.05 -6.01 14.31
C ALA A 151 -1.41 -5.90 13.88
N PHE A 152 -1.78 -4.90 13.08
CA PHE A 152 -3.15 -4.76 12.59
C PHE A 152 -3.56 -5.92 11.68
N ASN A 153 -2.69 -6.31 10.75
CA ASN A 153 -2.94 -7.48 9.91
C ASN A 153 -3.13 -8.77 10.74
N ASN A 154 -2.33 -8.93 11.80
CA ASN A 154 -2.43 -10.10 12.69
C ASN A 154 -3.76 -10.17 13.45
N GLU A 155 -4.29 -9.03 13.93
CA GLU A 155 -5.61 -8.97 14.54
C GLU A 155 -6.72 -9.40 13.58
N PHE A 156 -6.53 -9.14 12.29
CA PHE A 156 -7.46 -9.54 11.22
C PHE A 156 -7.24 -10.98 10.73
N GLY A 157 -6.23 -11.68 11.25
CA GLY A 157 -5.85 -13.01 10.78
C GLY A 157 -5.32 -13.02 9.34
N ARG A 158 -4.83 -11.88 8.85
CA ARG A 158 -4.32 -11.68 7.50
C ARG A 158 -2.79 -11.66 7.49
N PRO A 159 -2.11 -12.64 6.84
CA PRO A 159 -0.66 -12.64 6.75
C PRO A 159 -0.14 -11.47 5.90
N SER A 160 0.86 -10.78 6.39
CA SER A 160 1.64 -9.78 5.64
C SER A 160 2.78 -10.51 4.93
N THR A 161 2.55 -10.94 3.69
CA THR A 161 3.48 -11.83 2.97
C THR A 161 4.38 -11.11 1.98
N LEU A 162 4.03 -9.90 1.59
CA LEU A 162 4.72 -9.13 0.58
C LEU A 162 5.09 -7.76 1.12
N GLY A 163 6.19 -7.22 0.60
CA GLY A 163 6.59 -5.87 0.95
C GLY A 163 8.01 -5.54 0.53
N TYR A 164 8.42 -4.33 0.84
CA TYR A 164 9.77 -3.87 0.58
C TYR A 164 10.18 -2.75 1.54
N PHE A 165 11.49 -2.60 1.68
CA PHE A 165 12.14 -1.50 2.39
C PHE A 165 13.11 -0.82 1.45
N ARG A 166 13.03 0.51 1.33
CA ARG A 166 13.93 1.31 0.49
C ARG A 166 14.38 2.56 1.19
N CYS A 167 15.67 2.87 1.05
CA CYS A 167 16.25 4.14 1.44
C CYS A 167 16.74 4.85 0.19
N PHE A 168 16.43 6.13 0.08
CA PHE A 168 16.94 6.96 -0.99
C PHE A 168 17.10 8.41 -0.53
N GLU A 169 18.30 8.90 -0.68
CA GLU A 169 18.66 10.31 -0.51
C GLU A 169 19.89 10.59 -1.37
N THR A 170 19.86 11.67 -2.10
CA THR A 170 21.00 12.11 -2.94
C THR A 170 21.04 13.62 -3.01
N ASP A 171 22.22 14.15 -3.21
CA ASP A 171 22.42 15.57 -3.51
C ASP A 171 22.52 15.75 -5.02
N PHE A 172 21.82 16.74 -5.53
CA PHE A 172 21.99 17.26 -6.88
C PHE A 172 22.75 18.59 -6.83
N ASP A 173 23.25 19.05 -7.97
CA ASP A 173 23.89 20.33 -8.11
C ASP A 173 23.10 21.46 -7.42
N ASN A 174 23.82 22.37 -6.74
CA ASN A 174 23.27 23.49 -5.96
C ASN A 174 22.71 23.18 -4.57
N ASN A 175 23.27 22.23 -3.84
CA ASN A 175 22.90 21.91 -2.45
C ASN A 175 21.41 21.55 -2.24
N LYS A 176 20.75 21.01 -3.24
CA LYS A 176 19.40 20.49 -3.09
C LYS A 176 19.45 19.00 -2.84
N ALA A 177 19.06 18.60 -1.63
CA ALA A 177 18.89 17.20 -1.29
C ALA A 177 17.55 16.69 -1.82
N PHE A 178 17.59 15.54 -2.49
CA PHE A 178 16.41 14.80 -2.94
C PHE A 178 16.35 13.47 -2.22
N GLY A 179 15.20 13.13 -1.71
CA GLY A 179 15.02 11.87 -0.96
C GLY A 179 13.65 11.76 -0.35
N TYR A 180 13.43 10.66 0.33
CA TYR A 180 12.19 10.43 1.05
C TYR A 180 12.23 11.04 2.46
N HIS A 181 12.51 12.34 2.56
CA HIS A 181 12.50 13.07 3.84
C HIS A 181 11.12 13.09 4.50
N LYS A 182 10.05 13.03 3.71
CA LYS A 182 8.73 12.58 4.13
C LYS A 182 8.60 11.14 3.65
N PRO A 183 8.42 10.18 4.54
CA PRO A 183 8.36 8.77 4.16
C PRO A 183 7.17 8.49 3.25
N ILE A 184 7.27 7.42 2.48
CA ILE A 184 6.13 6.80 1.83
C ILE A 184 5.90 5.46 2.51
N MET A 185 4.70 5.27 3.04
CA MET A 185 4.18 3.99 3.50
C MET A 185 3.11 3.53 2.52
N LEU A 186 3.30 2.36 1.94
CA LEU A 186 2.29 1.67 1.15
C LEU A 186 1.62 0.61 2.02
N ALA A 187 0.30 0.64 2.07
CA ALA A 187 -0.53 -0.41 2.62
C ALA A 187 -1.37 -0.98 1.50
N GLY A 188 -1.37 -2.29 1.34
CA GLY A 188 -2.13 -2.94 0.30
C GLY A 188 -2.44 -4.38 0.63
N GLY A 189 -3.22 -4.98 -0.25
CA GLY A 189 -3.61 -6.37 -0.10
C GLY A 189 -4.27 -6.96 -1.32
N ILE A 190 -4.45 -8.25 -1.20
CA ILE A 190 -5.20 -9.07 -2.15
C ILE A 190 -6.26 -9.82 -1.35
N GLY A 191 -7.48 -9.80 -1.83
CA GLY A 191 -8.60 -10.51 -1.25
C GLY A 191 -9.38 -11.31 -2.26
N GLU A 192 -10.43 -11.93 -1.79
CA GLU A 192 -11.38 -12.67 -2.59
C GLU A 192 -12.76 -11.99 -2.58
N VAL A 193 -13.43 -12.00 -3.74
CA VAL A 193 -14.81 -11.50 -3.90
C VAL A 193 -15.58 -12.40 -4.85
N ARG A 194 -16.88 -12.56 -4.59
CA ARG A 194 -17.82 -13.35 -5.41
C ARG A 194 -18.62 -12.46 -6.35
#